data_5d9e53f2f480f9a0a26e23cde7d19297
#
_entry.id   5d9e53f2f480f9a0a26e23cde7d19297
#
_cell.length_a   1.000
_cell.length_b   1.000
_cell.length_c   1.000
_cell.angle_alpha   90.00
_cell.angle_beta   90.00
_cell.angle_gamma   90.00
#
_symmetry.space_group_name_H-M   'P 1'
#
loop_
_entity.id
_entity.type
_entity.pdbx_description
1 polymer ?
#
loop_
_entity_poly.entity_id
_entity_poly.type
_entity_poly.pdbx_seq_one_letter_code
_entity_poly.pdbx_strand_id
1 'polypeptide(L)'
;KNHLVIEIDERIQGMTLLEFFHYLHLSKKTIHLLRQNKDYTLNNTYVDYQIILKDKDILSIKAYEQGRDFIEEESSLLCVVNKPSNLIIHPDDKSKKNTLCNYVSYYYQQSYQDLPIRYLHRLDRDTTGLVMFCKCALLQPYFDYMIASKKIKKTYLAIIQGHLPKREMTIDLPIGQDRHSKNKMCISKTGKDAL
;
A
#
# COMPACT_ATOMS: atom_id res chain seq x y z
N LYS A 1 -8.53 -3.41 -19.45
CA LYS A 1 -8.74 -4.78 -18.90
C LYS A 1 -8.03 -4.86 -17.57
N ASN A 2 -8.77 -4.98 -16.47
CA ASN A 2 -8.23 -4.93 -15.11
C ASN A 2 -7.65 -6.29 -14.72
N HIS A 3 -6.50 -6.66 -15.27
CA HIS A 3 -5.80 -7.86 -14.88
C HIS A 3 -4.39 -7.52 -14.40
N LEU A 4 -4.04 -8.04 -13.23
CA LEU A 4 -2.67 -8.12 -12.77
C LEU A 4 -2.04 -9.32 -13.46
N VAL A 5 -1.01 -9.11 -14.26
CA VAL A 5 -0.26 -10.18 -14.93
C VAL A 5 1.08 -10.35 -14.24
N ILE A 6 1.39 -11.56 -13.82
CA ILE A 6 2.60 -11.89 -13.07
C ILE A 6 3.28 -13.05 -13.80
N GLU A 7 4.54 -12.87 -14.19
CA GLU A 7 5.40 -13.96 -14.60
C GLU A 7 6.03 -14.61 -13.37
N ILE A 8 5.90 -15.93 -13.26
CA ILE A 8 6.43 -16.71 -12.14
C ILE A 8 7.93 -16.86 -12.33
N ASP A 9 8.69 -16.50 -11.31
CA ASP A 9 10.16 -16.60 -11.27
C ASP A 9 10.64 -17.61 -10.21
N GLU A 10 11.96 -17.79 -10.12
CA GLU A 10 12.61 -18.72 -9.18
C GLU A 10 12.22 -18.54 -7.72
N ARG A 11 11.75 -17.33 -7.32
CA ARG A 11 11.33 -17.03 -5.92
C ARG A 11 9.94 -17.54 -5.59
N ILE A 12 9.12 -17.75 -6.61
CA ILE A 12 7.69 -18.09 -6.49
C ILE A 12 7.44 -19.54 -6.97
N GLN A 13 8.27 -20.06 -7.86
CA GLN A 13 8.14 -21.43 -8.35
C GLN A 13 8.12 -22.44 -7.20
N GLY A 14 7.33 -23.51 -7.35
CA GLY A 14 7.17 -24.55 -6.35
C GLY A 14 6.10 -24.27 -5.30
N MET A 15 5.61 -23.04 -5.19
CA MET A 15 4.42 -22.73 -4.40
C MET A 15 3.16 -23.21 -5.13
N THR A 16 2.14 -23.60 -4.36
CA THR A 16 0.79 -23.69 -4.91
C THR A 16 0.25 -22.27 -5.18
N LEU A 17 -0.70 -22.14 -6.10
CA LEU A 17 -1.35 -20.86 -6.36
C LEU A 17 -2.05 -20.31 -5.10
N LEU A 18 -2.57 -21.17 -4.22
CA LEU A 18 -3.15 -20.76 -2.94
C LEU A 18 -2.08 -20.16 -2.00
N GLU A 19 -0.92 -20.80 -1.89
CA GLU A 19 0.21 -20.26 -1.10
C GLU A 19 0.67 -18.92 -1.65
N PHE A 20 0.70 -18.77 -2.97
CA PHE A 20 1.01 -17.49 -3.60
C PHE A 20 -0.05 -16.42 -3.28
N PHE A 21 -1.34 -16.73 -3.28
CA PHE A 21 -2.37 -15.80 -2.83
C PHE A 21 -2.19 -15.40 -1.36
N HIS A 22 -1.79 -16.33 -0.49
CA HIS A 22 -1.43 -16.02 0.90
C HIS A 22 -0.14 -15.18 0.99
N TYR A 23 0.84 -15.43 0.15
CA TYR A 23 2.05 -14.60 0.04
C TYR A 23 1.72 -13.16 -0.35
N LEU A 24 0.73 -12.93 -1.20
CA LEU A 24 0.19 -11.62 -1.53
C LEU A 24 -0.71 -11.04 -0.41
N HIS A 25 -0.85 -11.72 0.71
CA HIS A 25 -1.71 -11.34 1.84
C HIS A 25 -3.19 -11.11 1.46
N LEU A 26 -3.68 -11.80 0.43
CA LEU A 26 -5.08 -11.70 0.05
C LEU A 26 -6.00 -12.23 1.17
N SER A 27 -7.09 -11.51 1.41
CA SER A 27 -8.08 -11.95 2.40
C SER A 27 -8.77 -13.26 1.96
N LYS A 28 -9.23 -14.06 2.91
CA LYS A 28 -10.03 -15.27 2.62
C LYS A 28 -11.23 -14.98 1.72
N LYS A 29 -11.87 -13.80 1.94
CA LYS A 29 -12.99 -13.35 1.11
C LYS A 29 -12.57 -13.08 -0.33
N THR A 30 -11.43 -12.41 -0.53
CA THR A 30 -10.88 -12.14 -1.87
C THR A 30 -10.56 -13.43 -2.61
N ILE A 31 -9.86 -14.37 -1.94
CA ILE A 31 -9.52 -15.68 -2.52
C ILE A 31 -10.79 -16.46 -2.90
N HIS A 32 -11.80 -16.43 -2.02
CA HIS A 32 -13.10 -17.08 -2.30
C HIS A 32 -13.77 -16.49 -3.55
N LEU A 33 -13.83 -15.17 -3.67
CA LEU A 33 -14.42 -14.47 -4.82
C LEU A 33 -13.67 -14.77 -6.12
N LEU A 34 -12.34 -14.73 -6.11
CA LEU A 34 -11.51 -15.08 -7.26
C LEU A 34 -11.81 -16.49 -7.78
N ARG A 35 -11.99 -17.47 -6.87
CA ARG A 35 -12.35 -18.84 -7.22
C ARG A 35 -13.78 -18.95 -7.76
N GLN A 36 -14.74 -18.40 -7.04
CA GLN A 36 -16.16 -18.46 -7.40
C GLN A 36 -16.41 -17.89 -8.79
N ASN A 37 -15.77 -16.78 -9.12
CA ASN A 37 -15.95 -16.10 -10.39
C ASN A 37 -14.98 -16.58 -11.48
N LYS A 38 -14.03 -17.47 -11.16
CA LYS A 38 -12.95 -17.89 -12.06
C LYS A 38 -12.14 -16.70 -12.60
N ASP A 39 -11.86 -15.73 -11.73
CA ASP A 39 -11.22 -14.45 -12.09
C ASP A 39 -9.68 -14.52 -12.03
N TYR A 40 -9.11 -15.67 -12.31
CA TYR A 40 -7.69 -15.85 -12.57
C TYR A 40 -7.46 -16.97 -13.60
N THR A 41 -6.35 -16.89 -14.31
CA THR A 41 -5.88 -17.89 -15.24
C THR A 41 -4.37 -18.09 -15.11
N LEU A 42 -3.91 -19.31 -15.35
CA LEU A 42 -2.50 -19.65 -15.51
C LEU A 42 -2.29 -20.05 -16.98
N ASN A 43 -1.37 -19.40 -17.66
CA ASN A 43 -1.14 -19.61 -19.10
C ASN A 43 -2.44 -19.57 -19.92
N ASN A 44 -3.29 -18.56 -19.65
CA ASN A 44 -4.59 -18.32 -20.26
C ASN A 44 -5.67 -19.37 -19.96
N THR A 45 -5.44 -20.29 -19.03
CA THR A 45 -6.41 -21.34 -18.66
C THR A 45 -6.77 -21.23 -17.19
N TYR A 46 -8.06 -21.36 -16.84
CA TYR A 46 -8.48 -21.46 -15.45
C TYR A 46 -7.99 -22.78 -14.87
N VAL A 47 -7.38 -22.71 -13.69
CA VAL A 47 -6.76 -23.84 -13.00
C VAL A 47 -7.27 -23.96 -11.57
N ASP A 48 -7.09 -25.16 -10.95
CA ASP A 48 -7.31 -25.30 -9.51
C ASP A 48 -6.24 -24.54 -8.74
N TYR A 49 -6.62 -23.94 -7.60
CA TYR A 49 -5.72 -23.15 -6.76
C TYR A 49 -4.66 -23.98 -6.02
N GLN A 50 -4.76 -25.31 -6.05
CA GLN A 50 -3.74 -26.23 -5.53
C GLN A 50 -2.64 -26.55 -6.58
N ILE A 51 -2.75 -26.02 -7.81
CA ILE A 51 -1.71 -26.20 -8.82
C ILE A 51 -0.38 -25.62 -8.34
N ILE A 52 0.70 -26.34 -8.63
CA ILE A 52 2.07 -25.88 -8.35
C ILE A 52 2.52 -24.98 -9.49
N LEU A 53 2.93 -23.76 -9.14
CA LEU A 53 3.46 -22.76 -10.07
C LEU A 53 4.87 -23.15 -10.54
N LYS A 54 5.13 -22.99 -11.83
CA LYS A 54 6.42 -23.29 -12.47
C LYS A 54 7.07 -21.98 -12.94
N ASP A 55 8.39 -22.01 -13.07
CA ASP A 55 9.12 -20.90 -13.69
C ASP A 55 8.56 -20.57 -15.07
N LYS A 56 8.44 -19.28 -15.36
CA LYS A 56 7.86 -18.69 -16.58
C LYS A 56 6.35 -18.93 -16.79
N ASP A 57 5.64 -19.51 -15.85
CA ASP A 57 4.19 -19.48 -15.91
C ASP A 57 3.68 -18.04 -15.89
N ILE A 58 2.65 -17.76 -16.65
CA ILE A 58 1.98 -16.45 -16.69
C ILE A 58 0.67 -16.54 -15.92
N LEU A 59 0.66 -15.96 -14.72
CA LEU A 59 -0.54 -15.84 -13.90
C LEU A 59 -1.24 -14.50 -14.20
N SER A 60 -2.50 -14.57 -14.60
CA SER A 60 -3.36 -13.40 -14.80
C SER A 60 -4.47 -13.43 -13.77
N ILE A 61 -4.60 -12.37 -12.96
CA ILE A 61 -5.61 -12.24 -11.90
C ILE A 61 -6.42 -10.99 -12.18
N LYS A 62 -7.75 -11.11 -12.20
CA LYS A 62 -8.62 -9.96 -12.32
C LYS A 62 -8.55 -9.10 -11.06
N ALA A 63 -8.11 -7.86 -11.23
CA ALA A 63 -8.11 -6.87 -10.17
C ALA A 63 -9.52 -6.27 -10.06
N TYR A 64 -10.21 -6.56 -8.95
CA TYR A 64 -11.51 -5.95 -8.69
C TYR A 64 -11.31 -4.47 -8.33
N GLU A 65 -11.60 -3.62 -9.29
CA GLU A 65 -11.75 -2.20 -9.06
C GLU A 65 -13.23 -1.84 -9.22
N GLN A 66 -13.80 -1.19 -8.24
CA GLN A 66 -15.17 -0.71 -8.35
C GLN A 66 -15.19 0.48 -9.33
N GLY A 67 -15.74 0.25 -10.52
CA GLY A 67 -16.16 1.29 -11.44
C GLY A 67 -15.24 1.58 -12.64
N ARG A 68 -15.73 1.25 -13.81
CA ARG A 68 -15.45 1.70 -15.18
C ARG A 68 -14.32 1.02 -15.96
N ASP A 69 -14.62 0.84 -17.27
CA ASP A 69 -13.75 0.28 -18.30
C ASP A 69 -12.50 1.14 -18.50
N PHE A 70 -11.33 0.51 -18.54
CA PHE A 70 -10.04 1.18 -18.56
C PHE A 70 -9.28 0.99 -19.85
N ILE A 71 -8.53 2.04 -20.18
CA ILE A 71 -7.61 2.15 -21.30
C ILE A 71 -6.38 1.27 -21.03
N GLU A 72 -5.92 0.60 -22.09
CA GLU A 72 -4.75 -0.28 -22.10
C GLU A 72 -3.47 0.54 -21.96
N GLU A 73 -2.97 0.72 -20.74
CA GLU A 73 -1.58 1.13 -20.49
C GLU A 73 -0.93 0.18 -19.50
N GLU A 74 0.36 -0.08 -19.67
CA GLU A 74 1.20 -0.73 -18.66
C GLU A 74 1.12 0.11 -17.40
N SER A 75 0.26 -0.30 -16.48
CA SER A 75 0.06 0.45 -15.26
C SER A 75 1.19 0.15 -14.29
N SER A 76 1.93 1.16 -13.85
CA SER A 76 2.75 1.02 -12.68
C SER A 76 1.85 0.69 -11.49
N LEU A 77 2.22 -0.28 -10.67
CA LEU A 77 1.43 -0.72 -9.50
C LEU A 77 1.38 0.34 -8.40
N LEU A 78 2.28 1.30 -8.46
CA LEU A 78 2.46 2.35 -7.48
C LEU A 78 2.53 3.72 -8.16
N CYS A 79 2.04 4.73 -7.45
CA CYS A 79 2.31 6.13 -7.71
C CYS A 79 3.02 6.71 -6.49
N VAL A 80 4.17 7.33 -6.68
CA VAL A 80 4.95 7.97 -5.60
C VAL A 80 4.92 9.46 -5.81
N VAL A 81 4.50 10.19 -4.77
CA VAL A 81 4.29 11.64 -4.82
C VAL A 81 5.14 12.33 -3.75
N ASN A 82 5.83 13.39 -4.12
CA ASN A 82 6.54 14.23 -3.17
C ASN A 82 5.57 15.27 -2.58
N LYS A 83 5.13 15.05 -1.34
CA LYS A 83 4.17 15.90 -0.64
C LYS A 83 4.83 17.19 -0.16
N PRO A 84 4.31 18.38 -0.50
CA PRO A 84 4.78 19.63 0.07
C PRO A 84 4.35 19.77 1.54
N SER A 85 4.95 20.75 2.25
CA SER A 85 4.50 21.18 3.57
C SER A 85 3.10 21.80 3.51
N ASN A 86 2.44 21.89 4.66
CA ASN A 86 1.10 22.45 4.83
C ASN A 86 -0.01 21.75 4.01
N LEU A 87 0.15 20.47 3.70
CA LEU A 87 -0.81 19.68 2.97
C LEU A 87 -1.14 18.37 3.73
N ILE A 88 -2.44 18.14 4.03
CA ILE A 88 -2.90 16.86 4.59
C ILE A 88 -3.08 15.82 3.48
N ILE A 89 -2.97 14.54 3.84
CA ILE A 89 -3.04 13.46 2.85
C ILE A 89 -4.48 13.18 2.43
N HIS A 90 -5.40 13.02 3.38
CA HIS A 90 -6.81 12.73 3.11
C HIS A 90 -7.72 13.74 3.81
N PRO A 91 -8.97 13.89 3.35
CA PRO A 91 -9.94 14.75 3.99
C PRO A 91 -10.13 14.42 5.48
N ASP A 92 -10.25 15.43 6.30
CA ASP A 92 -10.69 15.36 7.69
C ASP A 92 -11.98 16.17 7.88
N ASP A 93 -12.50 16.23 9.12
CA ASP A 93 -13.73 16.98 9.44
C ASP A 93 -13.63 18.48 9.11
N LYS A 94 -12.41 19.03 9.09
CA LYS A 94 -12.15 20.47 8.86
C LYS A 94 -11.77 20.77 7.41
N SER A 95 -11.18 19.82 6.69
CA SER A 95 -10.65 20.00 5.34
C SER A 95 -11.13 18.92 4.41
N LYS A 96 -12.24 19.16 3.72
CA LYS A 96 -12.81 18.22 2.74
C LYS A 96 -12.20 18.34 1.35
N LYS A 97 -11.51 19.45 1.07
CA LYS A 97 -10.90 19.80 -0.22
C LYS A 97 -9.42 20.14 -0.03
N ASN A 98 -8.66 20.18 -1.12
CA ASN A 98 -7.24 20.53 -1.11
C ASN A 98 -6.39 19.57 -0.26
N THR A 99 -6.57 18.27 -0.46
CA THR A 99 -5.74 17.22 0.15
C THR A 99 -4.86 16.57 -0.90
N LEU A 100 -3.81 15.88 -0.49
CA LEU A 100 -2.96 15.15 -1.43
C LEU A 100 -3.76 14.13 -2.25
N CYS A 101 -4.73 13.46 -1.61
CA CYS A 101 -5.64 12.54 -2.31
C CYS A 101 -6.45 13.24 -3.41
N ASN A 102 -6.90 14.48 -3.20
CA ASN A 102 -7.59 15.24 -4.26
C ASN A 102 -6.66 15.55 -5.43
N TYR A 103 -5.41 15.93 -5.17
CA TYR A 103 -4.43 16.19 -6.23
C TYR A 103 -4.08 14.92 -7.01
N VAL A 104 -3.87 13.79 -6.32
CA VAL A 104 -3.61 12.51 -6.99
C VAL A 104 -4.82 12.04 -7.79
N SER A 105 -6.05 12.22 -7.26
CA SER A 105 -7.28 11.94 -8.01
C SER A 105 -7.37 12.76 -9.28
N TYR A 106 -7.08 14.06 -9.21
CA TYR A 106 -7.04 14.94 -10.37
C TYR A 106 -5.98 14.49 -11.38
N TYR A 107 -4.77 14.15 -10.90
CA TYR A 107 -3.71 13.63 -11.75
C TYR A 107 -4.14 12.36 -12.49
N TYR A 108 -4.78 11.41 -11.79
CA TYR A 108 -5.28 10.20 -12.43
C TYR A 108 -6.32 10.50 -13.52
N GLN A 109 -7.25 11.42 -13.24
CA GLN A 109 -8.24 11.86 -14.22
C GLN A 109 -7.60 12.50 -15.46
N GLN A 110 -6.60 13.38 -15.28
CA GLN A 110 -5.87 14.01 -16.39
C GLN A 110 -5.05 13.01 -17.20
N SER A 111 -4.60 11.94 -16.55
CA SER A 111 -3.85 10.84 -17.19
C SER A 111 -4.77 9.73 -17.72
N TYR A 112 -6.07 9.99 -17.82
CA TYR A 112 -7.09 9.01 -18.25
C TYR A 112 -7.08 7.71 -17.42
N GLN A 113 -6.69 7.80 -16.15
CA GLN A 113 -6.69 6.69 -15.19
C GLN A 113 -7.86 6.90 -14.23
N ASP A 114 -8.91 6.11 -14.34
CA ASP A 114 -10.03 6.15 -13.38
C ASP A 114 -9.75 5.15 -12.24
N LEU A 115 -8.79 5.49 -11.40
CA LEU A 115 -8.35 4.67 -10.28
C LEU A 115 -8.85 5.24 -8.95
N PRO A 116 -9.34 4.41 -8.04
CA PRO A 116 -9.61 4.85 -6.68
C PRO A 116 -8.31 5.18 -5.95
N ILE A 117 -8.39 6.19 -5.07
CA ILE A 117 -7.24 6.69 -4.33
C ILE A 117 -6.96 5.81 -3.11
N ARG A 118 -5.79 5.17 -3.09
CA ARG A 118 -5.33 4.28 -2.01
C ARG A 118 -3.92 4.66 -1.58
N TYR A 119 -3.81 5.48 -0.54
CA TYR A 119 -2.50 5.77 0.06
C TYR A 119 -2.06 4.62 0.96
N LEU A 120 -0.76 4.32 0.95
CA LEU A 120 -0.17 3.21 1.72
C LEU A 120 0.34 3.64 3.09
N HIS A 121 0.63 4.91 3.28
CA HIS A 121 1.06 5.47 4.55
C HIS A 121 0.78 6.98 4.60
N ARG A 122 1.02 7.58 5.75
CA ARG A 122 0.76 9.00 5.98
C ARG A 122 2.04 9.75 6.34
N LEU A 123 2.04 11.03 6.04
CA LEU A 123 2.90 12.06 6.61
C LEU A 123 2.01 13.13 7.25
N ASP A 124 2.50 13.77 8.29
CA ASP A 124 1.78 14.88 8.91
C ASP A 124 1.70 16.08 7.97
N ARG A 125 0.83 17.06 8.30
CA ARG A 125 0.57 18.24 7.47
C ARG A 125 1.87 18.92 7.03
N ASP A 126 2.75 19.19 7.98
CA ASP A 126 3.96 20.00 7.74
C ASP A 126 5.19 19.13 7.38
N THR A 127 5.08 17.81 7.47
CA THR A 127 6.13 16.90 7.01
C THR A 127 6.10 16.81 5.50
N THR A 128 7.23 17.11 4.86
CA THR A 128 7.45 16.97 3.40
C THR A 128 7.98 15.58 3.08
N GLY A 129 7.89 15.17 1.81
CA GLY A 129 8.54 13.97 1.31
C GLY A 129 7.60 12.97 0.64
N LEU A 130 8.09 11.76 0.44
CA LEU A 130 7.46 10.77 -0.42
C LEU A 130 6.25 10.13 0.25
N VAL A 131 5.14 10.04 -0.50
CA VAL A 131 3.93 9.29 -0.16
C VAL A 131 3.62 8.34 -1.29
N MET A 132 3.38 7.07 -0.95
CA MET A 132 3.07 6.02 -1.91
C MET A 132 1.56 5.79 -2.00
N PHE A 133 1.07 5.65 -3.22
CA PHE A 133 -0.30 5.28 -3.55
C PHE A 133 -0.30 3.96 -4.31
N CYS A 134 -1.16 3.03 -3.90
CA CYS A 134 -1.34 1.77 -4.59
C CYS A 134 -2.36 1.93 -5.73
N LYS A 135 -1.98 1.57 -6.95
CA LYS A 135 -2.85 1.64 -8.12
C LYS A 135 -3.67 0.35 -8.33
N CYS A 136 -3.29 -0.74 -7.69
CA CYS A 136 -3.96 -2.03 -7.78
C CYS A 136 -4.57 -2.44 -6.45
N ALA A 137 -5.89 -2.51 -6.36
CA ALA A 137 -6.61 -2.88 -5.14
C ALA A 137 -6.19 -4.26 -4.59
N LEU A 138 -5.91 -5.20 -5.47
CA LEU A 138 -5.53 -6.56 -5.11
C LEU A 138 -4.20 -6.59 -4.34
N LEU A 139 -3.29 -5.67 -4.63
CA LEU A 139 -1.97 -5.59 -4.02
C LEU A 139 -1.91 -4.69 -2.78
N GLN A 140 -2.98 -3.98 -2.45
CA GLN A 140 -3.03 -3.16 -1.24
C GLN A 140 -2.60 -3.95 0.01
N PRO A 141 -3.15 -5.15 0.32
CA PRO A 141 -2.76 -5.91 1.51
C PRO A 141 -1.28 -6.33 1.51
N TYR A 142 -0.72 -6.61 0.34
CA TYR A 142 0.70 -6.94 0.21
C TYR A 142 1.60 -5.75 0.56
N PHE A 143 1.31 -4.55 0.03
CA PHE A 143 2.07 -3.35 0.36
C PHE A 143 1.90 -2.92 1.83
N ASP A 144 0.68 -3.04 2.38
CA ASP A 144 0.41 -2.79 3.80
C ASP A 144 1.28 -3.71 4.69
N TYR A 145 1.37 -4.99 4.33
CA TYR A 145 2.28 -5.94 4.99
C TYR A 145 3.75 -5.55 4.85
N MET A 146 4.20 -5.15 3.66
CA MET A 146 5.59 -4.72 3.42
C MET A 146 5.99 -3.52 4.28
N ILE A 147 5.05 -2.60 4.53
CA ILE A 147 5.25 -1.46 5.42
C ILE A 147 5.23 -1.90 6.88
N ALA A 148 4.24 -2.69 7.29
CA ALA A 148 4.09 -3.15 8.67
C ALA A 148 5.27 -4.03 9.12
N SER A 149 5.77 -4.89 8.22
CA SER A 149 6.94 -5.75 8.46
C SER A 149 8.29 -5.03 8.27
N LYS A 150 8.28 -3.71 8.05
CA LYS A 150 9.48 -2.86 7.84
C LYS A 150 10.36 -3.29 6.65
N LYS A 151 9.83 -4.07 5.71
CA LYS A 151 10.50 -4.38 4.45
C LYS A 151 10.61 -3.15 3.55
N ILE A 152 9.66 -2.23 3.66
CA ILE A 152 9.76 -0.86 3.13
C ILE A 152 10.27 0.04 4.25
N LYS A 153 11.52 0.49 4.13
CA LYS A 153 12.17 1.36 5.11
C LYS A 153 11.74 2.82 4.88
N LYS A 154 11.37 3.49 5.97
CA LYS A 154 11.05 4.93 5.97
C LYS A 154 12.22 5.67 6.61
N THR A 155 12.83 6.58 5.85
CA THR A 155 13.95 7.41 6.31
C THR A 155 13.52 8.87 6.31
N TYR A 156 13.85 9.60 7.38
CA TYR A 156 13.50 10.99 7.56
C TYR A 156 14.74 11.83 7.88
N LEU A 157 14.73 13.08 7.42
CA LEU A 157 15.65 14.10 7.88
C LEU A 157 14.89 15.01 8.85
N ALA A 158 15.43 15.24 10.04
CA ALA A 158 14.82 16.08 11.06
C ALA A 158 15.82 17.09 11.62
N ILE A 159 15.35 18.31 11.87
CA ILE A 159 16.10 19.33 12.61
C ILE A 159 15.68 19.20 14.07
N ILE A 160 16.66 19.06 14.95
CA ILE A 160 16.43 18.94 16.39
C ILE A 160 16.99 20.18 17.13
N GLN A 161 16.40 20.49 18.27
CA GLN A 161 16.93 21.49 19.17
C GLN A 161 17.89 20.82 20.17
N GLY A 162 19.10 21.35 20.32
CA GLY A 162 20.13 20.81 21.22
C GLY A 162 21.03 19.77 20.53
N HIS A 163 21.62 18.89 21.32
CA HIS A 163 22.58 17.88 20.87
C HIS A 163 22.13 16.48 21.26
N LEU A 164 22.31 15.54 20.37
CA LEU A 164 22.13 14.12 20.69
C LEU A 164 23.25 13.65 21.60
N PRO A 165 22.95 12.83 22.63
CA PRO A 165 23.97 12.32 23.54
C PRO A 165 24.93 11.32 22.87
N LYS A 166 24.52 10.74 21.76
CA LYS A 166 25.29 9.78 20.93
C LYS A 166 25.07 10.07 19.46
N ARG A 167 26.07 9.75 18.63
CA ARG A 167 26.01 9.90 17.18
C ARG A 167 24.93 9.00 16.55
N GLU A 168 24.73 7.81 17.12
CA GLU A 168 23.70 6.87 16.73
C GLU A 168 22.98 6.36 17.98
N MET A 169 21.67 6.29 17.94
CA MET A 169 20.85 5.77 19.03
C MET A 169 19.52 5.24 18.50
N THR A 170 18.98 4.27 19.21
CA THR A 170 17.61 3.81 19.02
C THR A 170 16.72 4.38 20.11
N ILE A 171 15.59 4.94 19.75
CA ILE A 171 14.54 5.39 20.67
C ILE A 171 13.34 4.46 20.46
N ASP A 172 13.15 3.53 21.38
CA ASP A 172 12.07 2.56 21.39
C ASP A 172 11.24 2.76 22.67
N LEU A 173 10.46 3.83 22.65
CA LEU A 173 9.63 4.20 23.81
C LEU A 173 8.16 4.20 23.36
N PRO A 174 7.26 3.54 24.12
CA PRO A 174 5.84 3.50 23.80
C PRO A 174 5.24 4.90 23.74
N ILE A 175 4.45 5.17 22.70
CA ILE A 175 3.82 6.47 22.47
C ILE A 175 2.31 6.33 22.66
N GLY A 176 1.75 7.18 23.49
CA GLY A 176 0.33 7.26 23.76
C GLY A 176 -0.21 8.67 23.67
N GLN A 177 -1.54 8.81 23.72
CA GLN A 177 -2.18 10.12 23.75
C GLN A 177 -1.96 10.81 25.10
N ASP A 178 -1.63 12.09 25.08
CA ASP A 178 -1.54 12.91 26.28
C ASP A 178 -2.92 13.04 26.91
N ARG A 179 -3.02 12.79 28.22
CA ARG A 179 -4.30 12.86 28.99
C ARG A 179 -4.85 14.28 29.11
N HIS A 180 -4.00 15.28 28.98
CA HIS A 180 -4.33 16.69 29.16
C HIS A 180 -4.49 17.44 27.83
N SER A 181 -4.15 16.80 26.71
CA SER A 181 -4.24 17.43 25.38
C SER A 181 -4.68 16.42 24.32
N LYS A 182 -5.87 16.64 23.76
CA LYS A 182 -6.49 15.72 22.76
C LYS A 182 -5.66 15.52 21.48
N ASN A 183 -4.73 16.46 21.19
CA ASN A 183 -3.96 16.45 19.93
C ASN A 183 -2.46 16.24 20.16
N LYS A 184 -2.05 15.86 21.37
CA LYS A 184 -0.64 15.67 21.70
C LYS A 184 -0.36 14.21 22.03
N MET A 185 0.74 13.71 21.50
CA MET A 185 1.26 12.39 21.83
C MET A 185 2.42 12.56 22.84
N CYS A 186 2.54 11.63 23.76
CA CYS A 186 3.60 11.60 24.75
C CYS A 186 4.10 10.17 24.96
N ILE A 187 5.27 10.05 25.60
CA ILE A 187 5.76 8.75 26.07
C ILE A 187 4.80 8.25 27.16
N SER A 188 4.28 7.03 26.99
CA SER A 188 3.28 6.46 27.87
C SER A 188 3.49 4.96 28.04
N LYS A 189 3.54 4.46 29.27
CA LYS A 189 3.66 3.01 29.54
C LYS A 189 2.52 2.17 28.97
N THR A 190 1.37 2.78 28.69
CA THR A 190 0.20 2.15 28.06
C THR A 190 0.07 2.53 26.57
N GLY A 191 1.11 3.15 26.02
CA GLY A 191 1.16 3.53 24.61
C GLY A 191 1.40 2.34 23.70
N LYS A 192 1.33 2.60 22.39
CA LYS A 192 1.74 1.63 21.37
C LYS A 192 3.24 1.68 21.17
N ASP A 193 3.83 0.53 20.88
CA ASP A 193 5.24 0.44 20.53
C ASP A 193 5.55 1.36 19.34
N ALA A 194 6.67 2.07 19.42
CA ALA A 194 7.08 3.06 18.42
C ALA A 194 7.91 2.43 17.28
N LEU A 195 8.46 1.23 17.51
CA LEU A 195 9.27 0.47 16.55
C LEU A 195 8.53 -0.73 15.97
#